data_9b4a932d3c1226921525c3e2ed501fed
#
_entry.id   9b4a932d3c1226921525c3e2ed501fed
#
_cell.length_a   1.000
_cell.length_b   1.000
_cell.length_c   1.000
_cell.angle_alpha   90.00
_cell.angle_beta   90.00
_cell.angle_gamma   90.00
#
_symmetry.space_group_name_H-M   'P 1'
#
loop_
_entity.id
_entity.type
_entity.pdbx_description
1 polymer ?
#
loop_
_entity_poly.entity_id
_entity_poly.type
_entity_poly.pdbx_seq_one_letter_code
_entity_poly.pdbx_strand_id
1 'polypeptide(L)'
;PSYTKQIITFTFPHIGNVGLNSDDNEGSDKPHISGAIFRSLITDPSNWRSEVDLDKWLKDNSIVGIYGIDTRALTNLIREKGLINGTIVHDKNGIQEFVSYLEDTKMFRGINDQDLAKIVTCNEKISWNEKEINIYNDRIERKRINAHVVVIDFGVKKNILRCLSSRFEKISIVPCTSSYNEIINLEPDGIFLSNGPGDPSATGIYAIPVIKQLIELNLPIFGICLGHQLLALSLGLKTYKMHQGHHGAN
;
A
#
# COMPACT_ATOMS: atom_id res chain seq x y z
N PRO A 1 -2.65 0.67 0.67
CA PRO A 1 -2.77 -0.31 -0.42
C PRO A 1 -1.73 -1.44 -0.35
N SER A 2 -0.44 -1.16 -0.06
CA SER A 2 0.64 -2.16 -0.06
C SER A 2 0.41 -3.39 0.86
N TYR A 3 -0.48 -3.29 1.82
CA TYR A 3 -0.83 -4.38 2.76
C TYR A 3 -2.14 -5.08 2.41
N THR A 4 -2.61 -4.97 1.18
CA THR A 4 -3.83 -5.64 0.70
C THR A 4 -3.79 -7.15 0.97
N LYS A 5 -4.87 -7.69 1.51
CA LYS A 5 -5.01 -9.10 1.92
C LYS A 5 -4.02 -9.58 3.00
N GLN A 6 -3.44 -8.67 3.78
CA GLN A 6 -2.52 -9.02 4.86
C GLN A 6 -3.11 -8.71 6.23
N ILE A 7 -2.80 -9.53 7.22
CA ILE A 7 -3.05 -9.27 8.63
C ILE A 7 -1.81 -8.56 9.19
N ILE A 8 -2.01 -7.41 9.81
CA ILE A 8 -0.92 -6.58 10.34
C ILE A 8 -0.72 -6.84 11.83
N THR A 9 0.49 -7.22 12.20
CA THR A 9 0.89 -7.35 13.60
C THR A 9 1.58 -6.08 14.08
N PHE A 10 0.96 -5.39 15.02
CA PHE A 10 1.55 -4.20 15.63
C PHE A 10 2.48 -4.60 16.77
N THR A 11 3.77 -4.29 16.60
CA THR A 11 4.82 -4.65 17.58
C THR A 11 4.95 -3.65 18.71
N PHE A 12 4.47 -2.43 18.53
CA PHE A 12 4.43 -1.45 19.60
C PHE A 12 3.39 -1.86 20.64
N PRO A 13 3.72 -1.83 21.95
CA PRO A 13 2.82 -2.37 22.99
C PRO A 13 1.54 -1.56 23.15
N HIS A 14 1.59 -0.24 22.94
CA HIS A 14 0.45 0.66 23.08
C HIS A 14 0.09 1.25 21.71
N ILE A 15 -1.11 0.92 21.24
CA ILE A 15 -1.64 1.40 19.96
C ILE A 15 -2.97 2.11 20.21
N GLY A 16 -3.20 3.22 19.50
CA GLY A 16 -4.43 4.02 19.60
C GLY A 16 -4.22 5.42 20.17
N ASN A 17 -3.20 5.64 20.99
CA ASN A 17 -2.93 6.91 21.66
C ASN A 17 -2.73 8.12 20.71
N VAL A 18 -2.33 7.92 19.49
CA VAL A 18 -2.27 8.97 18.45
C VAL A 18 -3.61 9.24 17.79
N GLY A 19 -4.56 8.28 17.87
CA GLY A 19 -5.80 8.35 17.11
C GLY A 19 -5.57 8.29 15.60
N LEU A 20 -6.55 8.74 14.86
CA LEU A 20 -6.55 8.84 13.39
C LEU A 20 -7.02 10.24 12.98
N ASN A 21 -6.53 10.70 11.86
CA ASN A 21 -6.99 11.92 11.21
C ASN A 21 -7.01 11.75 9.68
N SER A 22 -7.74 12.63 9.02
CA SER A 22 -7.92 12.57 7.56
C SER A 22 -6.63 12.81 6.77
N ASP A 23 -5.70 13.60 7.32
CA ASP A 23 -4.43 13.94 6.65
C ASP A 23 -3.46 12.76 6.59
N ASP A 24 -3.49 11.91 7.62
CA ASP A 24 -2.65 10.70 7.71
C ASP A 24 -3.22 9.51 6.92
N ASN A 25 -4.38 9.68 6.28
CA ASN A 25 -4.96 8.67 5.41
C ASN A 25 -4.17 8.60 4.09
N GLU A 26 -3.30 7.61 4.00
CA GLU A 26 -2.35 7.41 2.90
C GLU A 26 -2.89 6.56 1.74
N GLY A 27 -4.08 6.03 1.88
CA GLY A 27 -4.68 5.14 0.89
C GLY A 27 -5.90 5.72 0.20
N SER A 28 -6.64 4.85 -0.47
CA SER A 28 -8.00 5.09 -0.91
C SER A 28 -8.95 5.24 0.29
N ASP A 29 -10.21 5.54 0.05
CA ASP A 29 -11.22 5.78 1.09
C ASP A 29 -11.46 4.57 2.02
N LYS A 30 -11.01 3.38 1.61
CA LYS A 30 -11.12 2.15 2.43
C LYS A 30 -9.75 1.54 2.69
N PRO A 31 -9.49 1.07 3.92
CA PRO A 31 -8.29 0.30 4.22
C PRO A 31 -8.34 -1.07 3.53
N HIS A 32 -7.17 -1.57 3.15
CA HIS A 32 -7.04 -2.83 2.39
C HIS A 32 -6.48 -3.99 3.22
N ILE A 33 -6.20 -3.77 4.52
CA ILE A 33 -5.76 -4.85 5.40
C ILE A 33 -6.90 -5.81 5.70
N SER A 34 -6.57 -7.08 5.91
CA SER A 34 -7.57 -8.11 6.26
C SER A 34 -7.82 -8.22 7.76
N GLY A 35 -6.94 -7.70 8.59
CA GLY A 35 -7.09 -7.73 10.04
C GLY A 35 -5.89 -7.11 10.75
N ALA A 36 -6.02 -6.94 12.07
CA ALA A 36 -5.03 -6.31 12.91
C ALA A 36 -4.80 -7.10 14.22
N ILE A 37 -3.54 -7.25 14.63
CA ILE A 37 -3.16 -7.96 15.86
C ILE A 37 -2.42 -6.99 16.78
N PHE A 38 -2.89 -6.89 18.02
CA PHE A 38 -2.36 -5.99 19.03
C PHE A 38 -1.90 -6.75 20.28
N ARG A 39 -0.89 -6.22 20.96
CA ARG A 39 -0.44 -6.77 22.24
C ARG A 39 -1.43 -6.46 23.37
N SER A 40 -1.88 -5.23 23.43
CA SER A 40 -2.75 -4.72 24.49
C SER A 40 -4.05 -4.17 23.90
N LEU A 41 -5.03 -3.93 24.74
CA LEU A 41 -6.24 -3.21 24.35
C LEU A 41 -5.86 -1.87 23.70
N ILE A 42 -6.60 -1.50 22.66
CA ILE A 42 -6.44 -0.21 22.01
C ILE A 42 -6.73 0.90 23.03
N THR A 43 -5.82 1.86 23.14
CA THR A 43 -5.93 2.98 24.06
C THR A 43 -6.73 4.14 23.46
N ASP A 44 -7.40 4.90 24.32
CA ASP A 44 -8.05 6.15 23.90
C ASP A 44 -7.02 7.14 23.35
N PRO A 45 -7.37 7.92 22.32
CA PRO A 45 -6.47 8.90 21.75
C PRO A 45 -6.21 10.06 22.73
N SER A 46 -4.95 10.48 22.78
CA SER A 46 -4.47 11.65 23.55
C SER A 46 -3.74 12.67 22.69
N ASN A 47 -3.77 12.54 21.38
CA ASN A 47 -3.13 13.44 20.43
C ASN A 47 -4.11 14.51 19.98
N TRP A 48 -3.67 15.77 19.93
CA TRP A 48 -4.49 16.93 19.54
C TRP A 48 -4.98 16.85 18.06
N ARG A 49 -4.33 16.05 17.21
CA ARG A 49 -4.75 15.84 15.82
C ARG A 49 -5.75 14.69 15.66
N SER A 50 -6.11 14.01 16.74
CA SER A 50 -7.03 12.88 16.65
C SER A 50 -8.45 13.34 16.32
N GLU A 51 -9.02 12.84 15.24
CA GLU A 51 -10.41 13.02 14.81
C GLU A 51 -11.27 11.81 15.19
N VAL A 52 -10.67 10.61 15.15
CA VAL A 52 -11.35 9.33 15.40
C VAL A 52 -10.43 8.42 16.20
N ASP A 53 -10.98 7.65 17.14
CA ASP A 53 -10.24 6.59 17.81
C ASP A 53 -10.08 5.36 16.90
N LEU A 54 -9.02 4.58 17.13
CA LEU A 54 -8.65 3.44 16.28
C LEU A 54 -9.67 2.30 16.36
N ASP A 55 -10.25 2.03 17.54
CA ASP A 55 -11.23 0.95 17.70
C ASP A 55 -12.51 1.24 16.92
N LYS A 56 -13.01 2.48 17.02
CA LYS A 56 -14.14 2.95 16.23
C LYS A 56 -13.86 2.86 14.74
N TRP A 57 -12.68 3.31 14.30
CA TRP A 57 -12.29 3.27 12.88
C TRP A 57 -12.20 1.84 12.34
N LEU A 58 -11.65 0.89 13.10
CA LEU A 58 -11.61 -0.52 12.71
C LEU A 58 -13.04 -1.07 12.53
N LYS A 59 -13.94 -0.76 13.45
CA LYS A 59 -15.36 -1.17 13.39
C LYS A 59 -16.08 -0.56 12.19
N ASP A 60 -15.93 0.74 11.97
CA ASP A 60 -16.57 1.46 10.87
C ASP A 60 -16.11 0.91 9.50
N ASN A 61 -14.86 0.42 9.42
CA ASN A 61 -14.30 -0.18 8.21
C ASN A 61 -14.43 -1.72 8.17
N SER A 62 -15.11 -2.33 9.12
CA SER A 62 -15.30 -3.79 9.20
C SER A 62 -13.96 -4.58 9.20
N ILE A 63 -12.94 -4.01 9.85
CA ILE A 63 -11.65 -4.67 10.03
C ILE A 63 -11.66 -5.41 11.37
N VAL A 64 -11.47 -6.72 11.31
CA VAL A 64 -11.36 -7.52 12.53
C VAL A 64 -10.02 -7.27 13.22
N GLY A 65 -10.08 -6.99 14.53
CA GLY A 65 -8.91 -6.81 15.38
C GLY A 65 -8.89 -7.81 16.53
N ILE A 66 -7.71 -8.28 16.91
CA ILE A 66 -7.52 -9.11 18.11
C ILE A 66 -6.42 -8.51 18.98
N TYR A 67 -6.65 -8.46 20.29
CA TYR A 67 -5.67 -8.02 21.28
C TYR A 67 -5.38 -9.12 22.32
N GLY A 68 -4.38 -8.91 23.17
CA GLY A 68 -3.95 -9.88 24.17
C GLY A 68 -2.99 -10.93 23.61
N ILE A 69 -2.44 -10.71 22.42
CA ILE A 69 -1.50 -11.61 21.76
C ILE A 69 -0.06 -11.19 22.08
N ASP A 70 0.82 -12.14 22.34
CA ASP A 70 2.27 -11.87 22.40
C ASP A 70 2.80 -11.57 20.99
N THR A 71 2.69 -10.31 20.59
CA THR A 71 3.12 -9.83 19.27
C THR A 71 4.62 -9.96 19.06
N ARG A 72 5.43 -9.98 20.13
CA ARG A 72 6.87 -10.21 20.04
C ARG A 72 7.17 -11.67 19.67
N ALA A 73 6.52 -12.63 20.34
CA ALA A 73 6.66 -14.05 20.01
C ALA A 73 6.16 -14.32 18.58
N LEU A 74 5.01 -13.73 18.19
CA LEU A 74 4.48 -13.85 16.83
C LEU A 74 5.45 -13.27 15.79
N THR A 75 6.04 -12.11 16.03
CA THR A 75 7.01 -11.50 15.13
C THR A 75 8.28 -12.34 15.00
N ASN A 76 8.76 -12.94 16.09
CA ASN A 76 9.88 -13.87 16.06
C ASN A 76 9.54 -15.11 15.22
N LEU A 77 8.35 -15.67 15.37
CA LEU A 77 7.88 -16.79 14.55
C LEU A 77 7.85 -16.44 13.06
N ILE A 78 7.32 -15.26 12.70
CA ILE A 78 7.30 -14.78 11.32
C ILE A 78 8.73 -14.59 10.80
N ARG A 79 9.65 -14.08 11.62
CA ARG A 79 11.05 -13.92 11.23
C ARG A 79 11.75 -15.26 10.99
N GLU A 80 11.45 -16.27 11.79
CA GLU A 80 12.06 -17.60 11.65
C GLU A 80 11.50 -18.38 10.48
N LYS A 81 10.18 -18.34 10.28
CA LYS A 81 9.47 -19.15 9.27
C LYS A 81 9.19 -18.43 7.95
N GLY A 82 9.42 -17.11 7.88
CA GLY A 82 8.96 -16.26 6.79
C GLY A 82 7.49 -15.88 6.96
N LEU A 83 6.88 -15.37 5.90
CA LEU A 83 5.45 -15.01 5.89
C LEU A 83 4.60 -16.27 6.04
N ILE A 84 3.74 -16.29 7.05
CA ILE A 84 2.81 -17.38 7.36
C ILE A 84 1.38 -16.96 7.07
N ASN A 85 0.56 -17.93 6.70
CA ASN A 85 -0.88 -17.70 6.58
C ASN A 85 -1.51 -17.68 7.98
N GLY A 86 -2.54 -16.84 8.14
CA GLY A 86 -3.29 -16.73 9.39
C GLY A 86 -4.73 -16.32 9.14
N THR A 87 -5.61 -16.71 10.05
CA THR A 87 -7.02 -16.31 10.04
C THR A 87 -7.38 -15.76 11.41
N ILE A 88 -8.10 -14.63 11.43
CA ILE A 88 -8.72 -14.08 12.63
C ILE A 88 -10.22 -14.35 12.51
N VAL A 89 -10.77 -15.01 13.52
CA VAL A 89 -12.20 -15.36 13.56
C VAL A 89 -12.83 -14.65 14.74
N HIS A 90 -13.96 -13.98 14.49
CA HIS A 90 -14.83 -13.43 15.52
C HIS A 90 -16.24 -13.93 15.26
N ASP A 91 -16.76 -14.78 16.16
CA ASP A 91 -18.12 -15.28 16.13
C ASP A 91 -18.80 -15.02 17.48
N LYS A 92 -19.99 -14.40 17.46
CA LYS A 92 -20.77 -14.06 18.66
C LYS A 92 -21.23 -15.32 19.42
N ASN A 93 -21.38 -16.45 18.73
CA ASN A 93 -21.83 -17.72 19.30
C ASN A 93 -20.66 -18.66 19.66
N GLY A 94 -19.42 -18.15 19.60
CA GLY A 94 -18.20 -18.96 19.77
C GLY A 94 -17.77 -19.68 18.49
N ILE A 95 -16.53 -20.13 18.46
CA ILE A 95 -15.93 -20.77 17.27
C ILE A 95 -16.37 -22.24 17.27
N GLN A 96 -17.37 -22.56 16.46
CA GLN A 96 -17.88 -23.93 16.31
C GLN A 96 -17.14 -24.73 15.23
N GLU A 97 -16.60 -24.05 14.19
CA GLU A 97 -15.99 -24.68 13.02
C GLU A 97 -14.46 -24.44 12.95
N PHE A 98 -13.77 -24.61 14.08
CA PHE A 98 -12.34 -24.35 14.16
C PHE A 98 -11.52 -25.12 13.11
N VAL A 99 -11.89 -26.39 12.86
CA VAL A 99 -11.19 -27.25 11.90
C VAL A 99 -11.34 -26.70 10.46
N SER A 100 -12.53 -26.24 10.09
CA SER A 100 -12.77 -25.65 8.76
C SER A 100 -11.90 -24.39 8.56
N TYR A 101 -11.88 -23.47 9.51
CA TYR A 101 -11.02 -22.28 9.42
C TYR A 101 -9.53 -22.60 9.36
N LEU A 102 -9.10 -23.68 10.03
CA LEU A 102 -7.71 -24.13 9.96
C LEU A 102 -7.38 -24.71 8.57
N GLU A 103 -8.31 -25.46 7.97
CA GLU A 103 -8.15 -25.98 6.62
C GLU A 103 -8.11 -24.85 5.59
N ASP A 104 -9.03 -23.89 5.66
CA ASP A 104 -9.04 -22.72 4.79
C ASP A 104 -7.71 -21.93 4.89
N THR A 105 -7.20 -21.77 6.12
CA THR A 105 -5.91 -21.11 6.34
C THR A 105 -4.76 -21.86 5.67
N LYS A 106 -4.76 -23.20 5.74
CA LYS A 106 -3.74 -24.04 5.08
C LYS A 106 -3.86 -24.03 3.55
N MET A 107 -5.07 -23.96 3.04
CA MET A 107 -5.34 -23.92 1.59
C MET A 107 -5.06 -22.56 0.96
N PHE A 108 -4.98 -21.50 1.75
CA PHE A 108 -4.67 -20.17 1.24
C PHE A 108 -3.24 -20.13 0.67
N ARG A 109 -3.11 -19.83 -0.62
CA ARG A 109 -1.83 -19.83 -1.34
C ARG A 109 -0.92 -18.62 -1.01
N GLY A 110 -1.32 -17.77 -0.07
CA GLY A 110 -0.62 -16.53 0.22
C GLY A 110 -0.85 -15.47 -0.86
N ILE A 111 -0.01 -14.45 -0.86
CA ILE A 111 -0.08 -13.34 -1.82
C ILE A 111 0.86 -13.49 -3.03
N ASN A 112 1.64 -14.59 -3.07
CA ASN A 112 2.50 -14.88 -4.22
C ASN A 112 1.64 -15.16 -5.46
N ASP A 113 2.15 -14.81 -6.62
CA ASP A 113 1.47 -14.95 -7.92
C ASP A 113 0.12 -14.21 -8.01
N GLN A 114 -0.21 -13.33 -7.03
CA GLN A 114 -1.44 -12.55 -7.05
C GLN A 114 -1.20 -11.14 -7.60
N ASP A 115 -1.99 -10.76 -8.60
CA ASP A 115 -2.08 -9.37 -9.08
C ASP A 115 -3.04 -8.59 -8.17
N LEU A 116 -2.49 -8.00 -7.12
CA LEU A 116 -3.25 -7.17 -6.18
C LEU A 116 -3.29 -5.69 -6.59
N ALA A 117 -2.46 -5.27 -7.54
CA ALA A 117 -2.44 -3.90 -8.04
C ALA A 117 -3.79 -3.51 -8.68
N LYS A 118 -4.41 -4.41 -9.43
CA LYS A 118 -5.75 -4.20 -10.01
C LYS A 118 -6.87 -3.97 -9.00
N ILE A 119 -6.68 -4.42 -7.75
CA ILE A 119 -7.68 -4.25 -6.69
C ILE A 119 -7.65 -2.84 -6.10
N VAL A 120 -6.48 -2.19 -6.15
CA VAL A 120 -6.22 -0.94 -5.44
C VAL A 120 -5.95 0.25 -6.34
N THR A 121 -5.80 0.03 -7.62
CA THR A 121 -5.59 1.09 -8.63
C THR A 121 -6.82 1.97 -8.77
N CYS A 122 -6.64 3.19 -9.25
CA CYS A 122 -7.76 4.06 -9.62
C CYS A 122 -8.52 3.48 -10.82
N ASN A 123 -9.82 3.80 -10.91
CA ASN A 123 -10.68 3.31 -12.00
C ASN A 123 -10.53 4.12 -13.29
N GLU A 124 -10.14 5.38 -13.17
CA GLU A 124 -10.02 6.33 -14.27
C GLU A 124 -8.87 7.30 -14.03
N LYS A 125 -8.54 8.08 -15.05
CA LYS A 125 -7.53 9.12 -14.94
C LYS A 125 -7.93 10.19 -13.92
N ILE A 126 -7.02 10.52 -13.01
CA ILE A 126 -7.21 11.56 -11.98
C ILE A 126 -6.14 12.64 -12.16
N SER A 127 -6.55 13.91 -12.08
CA SER A 127 -5.63 15.05 -11.93
C SER A 127 -5.39 15.31 -10.45
N TRP A 128 -4.13 15.37 -10.03
CA TRP A 128 -3.78 15.56 -8.62
C TRP A 128 -3.10 16.90 -8.39
N ASN A 129 -3.53 17.60 -7.34
CA ASN A 129 -3.03 18.94 -7.01
C ASN A 129 -2.87 19.21 -5.50
N GLU A 130 -3.16 18.22 -4.63
CA GLU A 130 -2.87 18.36 -3.21
C GLU A 130 -1.36 18.38 -2.97
N LYS A 131 -0.90 19.36 -2.20
CA LYS A 131 0.52 19.55 -1.84
C LYS A 131 0.86 18.88 -0.51
N GLU A 132 2.17 18.77 -0.23
CA GLU A 132 2.67 18.39 1.09
C GLU A 132 2.11 19.31 2.17
N ILE A 133 1.80 18.73 3.32
CA ILE A 133 1.38 19.43 4.53
C ILE A 133 2.42 19.20 5.62
N ASN A 134 2.60 20.17 6.49
CA ASN A 134 3.43 20.02 7.68
C ASN A 134 2.60 19.53 8.87
N ILE A 135 3.25 19.32 10.02
CA ILE A 135 2.58 18.86 11.25
C ILE A 135 1.51 19.83 11.80
N TYR A 136 1.50 21.08 11.33
CA TYR A 136 0.52 22.10 11.70
C TYR A 136 -0.57 22.29 10.65
N ASN A 137 -0.67 21.38 9.68
CA ASN A 137 -1.58 21.40 8.53
C ASN A 137 -1.36 22.59 7.56
N ASP A 138 -0.23 23.28 7.64
CA ASP A 138 0.14 24.26 6.62
C ASP A 138 0.68 23.56 5.38
N ARG A 139 0.26 24.02 4.22
CA ARG A 139 0.78 23.54 2.94
C ARG A 139 2.20 24.01 2.74
N ILE A 140 3.08 23.09 2.34
CA ILE A 140 4.47 23.41 2.04
C ILE A 140 4.53 24.01 0.64
N GLU A 141 4.90 25.30 0.56
CA GLU A 141 5.12 25.99 -0.70
C GLU A 141 6.57 25.79 -1.18
N ARG A 142 6.72 25.28 -2.40
CA ARG A 142 8.02 25.11 -3.07
C ARG A 142 7.94 25.72 -4.47
N LYS A 143 9.09 26.18 -5.00
CA LYS A 143 9.19 26.51 -6.43
C LYS A 143 9.01 25.21 -7.23
N ARG A 144 7.96 25.15 -8.02
CA ARG A 144 7.66 23.98 -8.85
C ARG A 144 8.36 24.04 -10.19
N ILE A 145 8.66 22.88 -10.71
CA ILE A 145 9.21 22.67 -12.06
C ILE A 145 8.00 22.62 -13.01
N ASN A 146 8.04 23.37 -14.08
CA ASN A 146 7.03 23.29 -15.13
C ASN A 146 7.25 21.98 -15.93
N ALA A 147 6.72 20.91 -15.38
CA ALA A 147 6.77 19.60 -15.99
C ALA A 147 5.54 18.79 -15.60
N HIS A 148 5.14 17.89 -16.49
CA HIS A 148 4.02 16.96 -16.33
C HIS A 148 4.52 15.57 -15.97
N VAL A 149 4.23 15.11 -14.77
CA VAL A 149 4.52 13.74 -14.34
C VAL A 149 3.26 12.89 -14.43
N VAL A 150 3.33 11.78 -15.17
CA VAL A 150 2.27 10.77 -15.22
C VAL A 150 2.62 9.64 -14.27
N VAL A 151 1.73 9.39 -13.32
CA VAL A 151 1.85 8.35 -12.30
C VAL A 151 1.02 7.14 -12.73
N ILE A 152 1.68 5.99 -12.91
CA ILE A 152 0.98 4.71 -13.10
C ILE A 152 0.67 4.15 -11.71
N ASP A 153 -0.62 4.01 -11.43
CA ASP A 153 -1.13 3.69 -10.09
C ASP A 153 -1.22 2.17 -9.86
N PHE A 154 -0.23 1.61 -9.17
CA PHE A 154 -0.26 0.24 -8.66
C PHE A 154 -0.78 0.15 -7.21
N GLY A 155 -1.25 1.23 -6.63
CA GLY A 155 -1.66 1.40 -5.23
C GLY A 155 -0.89 2.51 -4.54
N VAL A 156 -0.86 3.68 -5.16
CA VAL A 156 -0.04 4.83 -4.75
C VAL A 156 -0.43 5.36 -3.37
N LYS A 157 0.56 5.72 -2.55
CA LYS A 157 0.36 6.44 -1.29
C LYS A 157 0.12 7.93 -1.57
N LYS A 158 -0.90 8.50 -0.93
CA LYS A 158 -1.26 9.93 -1.11
C LYS A 158 -0.08 10.87 -0.85
N ASN A 159 0.76 10.57 0.16
CA ASN A 159 1.91 11.43 0.45
C ASN A 159 2.96 11.45 -0.68
N ILE A 160 3.11 10.37 -1.43
CA ILE A 160 3.95 10.37 -2.65
C ILE A 160 3.40 11.36 -3.67
N LEU A 161 2.09 11.35 -3.89
CA LEU A 161 1.42 12.30 -4.79
C LEU A 161 1.56 13.74 -4.32
N ARG A 162 1.41 13.99 -3.01
CA ARG A 162 1.64 15.31 -2.40
C ARG A 162 3.07 15.78 -2.61
N CYS A 163 4.05 14.89 -2.41
CA CYS A 163 5.47 15.20 -2.66
C CYS A 163 5.74 15.53 -4.13
N LEU A 164 5.15 14.82 -5.08
CA LEU A 164 5.26 15.10 -6.50
C LEU A 164 4.60 16.45 -6.84
N SER A 165 3.38 16.68 -6.40
CA SER A 165 2.61 17.90 -6.65
C SER A 165 3.24 19.16 -6.02
N SER A 166 4.02 19.01 -4.95
CA SER A 166 4.80 20.11 -4.37
C SER A 166 6.04 20.48 -5.20
N ARG A 167 6.47 19.62 -6.13
CA ARG A 167 7.68 19.81 -6.95
C ARG A 167 7.39 20.05 -8.41
N PHE A 168 6.33 19.46 -8.94
CA PHE A 168 5.95 19.54 -10.35
C PHE A 168 4.60 20.22 -10.52
N GLU A 169 4.41 20.93 -11.63
CA GLU A 169 3.19 21.70 -11.84
C GLU A 169 1.98 20.84 -12.16
N LYS A 170 2.19 19.74 -12.89
CA LYS A 170 1.11 18.89 -13.34
C LYS A 170 1.36 17.43 -13.00
N ILE A 171 0.39 16.83 -12.31
CA ILE A 171 0.39 15.40 -11.95
C ILE A 171 -0.89 14.77 -12.49
N SER A 172 -0.74 13.75 -13.33
CA SER A 172 -1.84 12.89 -13.77
C SER A 172 -1.63 11.47 -13.27
N ILE A 173 -2.65 10.89 -12.69
CA ILE A 173 -2.65 9.50 -12.22
C ILE A 173 -3.45 8.68 -13.22
N VAL A 174 -2.93 7.55 -13.63
CA VAL A 174 -3.62 6.63 -14.57
C VAL A 174 -3.69 5.23 -13.96
N PRO A 175 -4.72 4.44 -14.28
CA PRO A 175 -4.82 3.04 -13.85
C PRO A 175 -3.58 2.23 -14.21
N CYS A 176 -3.27 1.21 -13.41
CA CYS A 176 -2.16 0.29 -13.66
C CYS A 176 -2.28 -0.47 -15.00
N THR A 177 -3.50 -0.55 -15.54
CA THR A 177 -3.81 -1.22 -16.82
C THR A 177 -3.81 -0.30 -18.02
N SER A 178 -3.47 0.99 -17.84
CA SER A 178 -3.44 1.95 -18.94
C SER A 178 -2.45 1.53 -20.02
N SER A 179 -2.86 1.66 -21.26
CA SER A 179 -2.02 1.38 -22.42
C SER A 179 -0.94 2.44 -22.62
N TYR A 180 0.10 2.09 -23.39
CA TYR A 180 1.12 3.03 -23.81
C TYR A 180 0.53 4.30 -24.45
N ASN A 181 -0.43 4.14 -25.36
CA ASN A 181 -1.05 5.28 -26.06
C ASN A 181 -1.83 6.20 -25.13
N GLU A 182 -2.55 5.64 -24.15
CA GLU A 182 -3.26 6.46 -23.16
C GLU A 182 -2.30 7.28 -22.30
N ILE A 183 -1.14 6.74 -21.97
CA ILE A 183 -0.11 7.44 -21.19
C ILE A 183 0.54 8.54 -22.03
N ILE A 184 0.99 8.24 -23.25
CA ILE A 184 1.76 9.18 -24.06
C ILE A 184 0.89 10.33 -24.60
N ASN A 185 -0.40 10.09 -24.82
CA ASN A 185 -1.36 11.14 -25.19
C ASN A 185 -1.54 12.22 -24.11
N LEU A 186 -1.04 11.98 -22.91
CA LEU A 186 -0.98 12.98 -21.84
C LEU A 186 0.23 13.92 -21.96
N GLU A 187 1.14 13.65 -22.90
CA GLU A 187 2.37 14.41 -23.11
C GLU A 187 3.22 14.52 -21.81
N PRO A 188 3.66 13.38 -21.23
CA PRO A 188 4.44 13.40 -20.00
C PRO A 188 5.86 13.89 -20.23
N ASP A 189 6.41 14.68 -19.29
CA ASP A 189 7.82 14.98 -19.17
C ASP A 189 8.57 13.93 -18.34
N GLY A 190 7.84 13.11 -17.58
CA GLY A 190 8.39 12.03 -16.79
C GLY A 190 7.31 11.04 -16.33
N ILE A 191 7.73 9.81 -16.05
CA ILE A 191 6.87 8.71 -15.63
C ILE A 191 7.21 8.31 -14.20
N PHE A 192 6.19 8.12 -13.38
CA PHE A 192 6.33 7.61 -12.03
C PHE A 192 5.57 6.29 -11.88
N LEU A 193 6.29 5.23 -11.53
CA LEU A 193 5.75 3.91 -11.24
C LEU A 193 5.54 3.79 -9.73
N SER A 194 4.30 3.73 -9.28
CA SER A 194 4.00 3.82 -7.85
C SER A 194 4.36 2.54 -7.08
N ASN A 195 4.35 2.66 -5.76
CA ASN A 195 4.27 1.51 -4.87
C ASN A 195 2.96 0.74 -5.09
N GLY A 196 2.90 -0.49 -4.62
CA GLY A 196 1.68 -1.30 -4.69
C GLY A 196 1.82 -2.65 -4.01
N PRO A 197 0.71 -3.40 -3.85
CA PRO A 197 0.67 -4.76 -3.34
C PRO A 197 0.86 -5.79 -4.44
N GLY A 198 1.09 -7.03 -4.04
CA GLY A 198 1.09 -8.20 -4.91
C GLY A 198 2.48 -8.58 -5.43
N ASP A 199 2.45 -9.50 -6.39
CA ASP A 199 3.66 -10.06 -6.98
C ASP A 199 4.02 -9.30 -8.27
N PRO A 200 5.26 -8.81 -8.42
CA PRO A 200 5.67 -8.11 -9.63
C PRO A 200 5.63 -8.99 -10.88
N SER A 201 5.71 -10.32 -10.75
CA SER A 201 5.58 -11.24 -11.90
C SER A 201 4.14 -11.28 -12.42
N ALA A 202 3.15 -11.28 -11.53
CA ALA A 202 1.74 -11.26 -11.90
C ALA A 202 1.31 -9.90 -12.50
N THR A 203 1.67 -8.81 -11.84
CA THR A 203 1.42 -7.44 -12.32
C THR A 203 2.20 -7.16 -13.62
N GLY A 204 3.39 -7.74 -13.75
CA GLY A 204 4.28 -7.58 -14.89
C GLY A 204 3.71 -8.09 -16.22
N ILE A 205 2.75 -9.01 -16.20
CA ILE A 205 2.14 -9.56 -17.42
C ILE A 205 1.63 -8.44 -18.34
N TYR A 206 1.02 -7.41 -17.79
CA TYR A 206 0.51 -6.26 -18.56
C TYR A 206 1.38 -5.00 -18.41
N ALA A 207 2.03 -4.81 -17.27
CA ALA A 207 2.79 -3.59 -17.02
C ALA A 207 4.15 -3.56 -17.74
N ILE A 208 4.87 -4.70 -17.78
CA ILE A 208 6.20 -4.77 -18.41
C ILE A 208 6.20 -4.37 -19.89
N PRO A 209 5.27 -4.84 -20.75
CA PRO A 209 5.22 -4.43 -22.15
C PRO A 209 5.05 -2.92 -22.32
N VAL A 210 4.22 -2.28 -21.49
CA VAL A 210 4.00 -0.83 -21.50
C VAL A 210 5.26 -0.09 -21.03
N ILE A 211 5.84 -0.52 -19.90
CA ILE A 211 7.04 0.11 -19.34
C ILE A 211 8.22 0.03 -20.31
N LYS A 212 8.40 -1.08 -21.03
CA LYS A 212 9.43 -1.21 -22.07
C LYS A 212 9.29 -0.15 -23.17
N GLN A 213 8.08 0.05 -23.68
CA GLN A 213 7.82 1.08 -24.67
C GLN A 213 8.09 2.50 -24.12
N LEU A 214 7.75 2.75 -22.85
CA LEU A 214 8.02 4.03 -22.20
C LEU A 214 9.53 4.28 -22.02
N ILE A 215 10.33 3.24 -21.75
CA ILE A 215 11.81 3.34 -21.66
C ILE A 215 12.41 3.81 -22.98
N GLU A 216 11.89 3.35 -24.13
CA GLU A 216 12.37 3.71 -25.46
C GLU A 216 12.21 5.21 -25.78
N LEU A 217 11.33 5.92 -25.06
CA LEU A 217 11.15 7.36 -25.24
C LEU A 217 12.24 8.24 -24.62
N ASN A 218 13.18 7.66 -23.88
CA ASN A 218 14.21 8.38 -23.12
C ASN A 218 13.65 9.42 -22.11
N LEU A 219 12.41 9.25 -21.67
CA LEU A 219 11.83 10.06 -20.59
C LEU A 219 12.38 9.58 -19.23
N PRO A 220 12.54 10.50 -18.26
CA PRO A 220 12.83 10.11 -16.89
C PRO A 220 11.74 9.17 -16.34
N ILE A 221 12.14 8.00 -15.85
CA ILE A 221 11.25 7.03 -15.20
C ILE A 221 11.77 6.75 -13.80
N PHE A 222 10.90 6.86 -12.81
CA PHE A 222 11.22 6.55 -11.43
C PHE A 222 10.19 5.59 -10.83
N GLY A 223 10.67 4.58 -10.10
CA GLY A 223 9.80 3.57 -9.49
C GLY A 223 10.03 3.40 -8.00
N ILE A 224 8.96 3.20 -7.24
CA ILE A 224 9.00 2.88 -5.80
C ILE A 224 8.40 1.50 -5.55
N CYS A 225 9.07 0.67 -4.73
CA CYS A 225 8.62 -0.65 -4.29
C CYS A 225 8.20 -1.52 -5.50
N LEU A 226 6.93 -1.85 -5.68
CA LEU A 226 6.43 -2.61 -6.83
C LEU A 226 6.82 -1.96 -8.16
N GLY A 227 6.68 -0.64 -8.28
CA GLY A 227 7.10 0.10 -9.48
C GLY A 227 8.60 -0.03 -9.79
N HIS A 228 9.46 -0.02 -8.75
CA HIS A 228 10.89 -0.28 -8.91
C HIS A 228 11.15 -1.72 -9.40
N GLN A 229 10.45 -2.70 -8.85
CA GLN A 229 10.58 -4.10 -9.27
C GLN A 229 10.12 -4.31 -10.73
N LEU A 230 9.01 -3.69 -11.12
CA LEU A 230 8.50 -3.73 -12.50
C LEU A 230 9.47 -3.06 -13.49
N LEU A 231 10.08 -1.93 -13.10
CA LEU A 231 11.11 -1.27 -13.89
C LEU A 231 12.33 -2.17 -14.09
N ALA A 232 12.80 -2.80 -13.00
CA ALA A 232 13.93 -3.75 -13.07
C ALA A 232 13.64 -4.93 -14.00
N LEU A 233 12.43 -5.53 -13.89
CA LEU A 233 11.99 -6.61 -14.78
C LEU A 233 11.91 -6.15 -16.24
N SER A 234 11.47 -4.91 -16.50
CA SER A 234 11.38 -4.34 -17.84
C SER A 234 12.76 -4.12 -18.49
N LEU A 235 13.79 -3.91 -17.68
CA LEU A 235 15.19 -3.81 -18.07
C LEU A 235 15.87 -5.18 -18.20
N GLY A 236 15.16 -6.29 -18.03
CA GLY A 236 15.68 -7.65 -18.16
C GLY A 236 16.33 -8.22 -16.89
N LEU A 237 16.24 -7.51 -15.76
CA LEU A 237 16.68 -8.01 -14.46
C LEU A 237 15.68 -9.02 -13.91
N LYS A 238 16.05 -9.70 -12.82
CA LYS A 238 15.23 -10.72 -12.18
C LYS A 238 14.86 -10.30 -10.75
N THR A 239 13.68 -10.67 -10.31
CA THR A 239 13.24 -10.60 -8.91
C THR A 239 13.27 -11.98 -8.27
N TYR A 240 13.50 -12.05 -6.97
CA TYR A 240 13.41 -13.28 -6.19
C TYR A 240 12.73 -13.00 -4.85
N LYS A 241 12.06 -14.02 -4.31
CA LYS A 241 11.40 -13.90 -3.02
C LYS A 241 12.44 -13.92 -1.91
N MET A 242 12.45 -12.87 -1.10
CA MET A 242 13.26 -12.83 0.11
C MET A 242 12.57 -13.60 1.25
N HIS A 243 13.34 -14.18 2.16
CA HIS A 243 12.80 -14.81 3.37
C HIS A 243 12.05 -13.80 4.23
N GLN A 244 12.61 -12.60 4.38
CA GLN A 244 11.98 -11.43 5.00
C GLN A 244 12.02 -10.27 4.02
N GLY A 245 10.92 -9.53 3.91
CA GLY A 245 10.89 -8.31 3.11
C GLY A 245 11.63 -7.16 3.80
N HIS A 246 12.21 -6.26 3.01
CA HIS A 246 12.72 -4.98 3.51
C HIS A 246 11.66 -3.90 3.25
N HIS A 247 11.20 -3.25 4.32
CA HIS A 247 10.10 -2.29 4.27
C HIS A 247 10.51 -0.93 4.87
N GLY A 248 11.54 -0.33 4.34
CA GLY A 248 12.03 0.97 4.77
C GLY A 248 13.24 0.87 5.71
N ALA A 249 13.16 1.49 6.89
CA ALA A 249 14.29 1.70 7.80
C ALA A 249 14.65 0.48 8.69
N ASN A 250 14.38 -0.72 8.25
CA ASN A 250 14.74 -1.95 8.97
C ASN A 250 16.02 -2.59 8.41
#